data_f0268a62e2b83be20b56dc65b3700c6f
#
_entry.id   f0268a62e2b83be20b56dc65b3700c6f
#
_cell.length_a   1.000
_cell.length_b   1.000
_cell.length_c   1.000
_cell.angle_alpha   90.00
_cell.angle_beta   90.00
_cell.angle_gamma   90.00
#
_symmetry.space_group_name_H-M   'P 1'
#
loop_
_entity.id
_entity.type
_entity.pdbx_description
1 polymer ?
#
loop_
_entity_poly.entity_id
_entity_poly.type
_entity_poly.pdbx_seq_one_letter_code
_entity_poly.pdbx_strand_id
1 'polypeptide(L)'
;MKRNVFLENGKEFDLSDFMEFGKEEREILGSEIPIMVYRLMEFSLREEIISKCGKEKQIEIFREAGRRAGTYIAQHMLDLSLPFNEFIAQLQARIEEMKMGILRVEAQDGKAKKLILTVSEDADCSGIPLLGETVCNYDEGLIAGILSAYSNVACQAVEVDCWGTGSRVCRFRVEALEKEGWQADGE
;
A
#
# COMPACT_ATOMS: atom_id res chain seq x y z
N MET A 1 -39.60 -11.51 -19.50
CA MET A 1 -39.65 -11.91 -18.07
C MET A 1 -39.18 -10.71 -17.26
N LYS A 2 -39.99 -10.14 -16.36
CA LYS A 2 -39.52 -9.00 -15.55
C LYS A 2 -38.51 -9.50 -14.55
N ARG A 3 -37.29 -8.93 -14.57
CA ARG A 3 -36.19 -9.20 -13.65
C ARG A 3 -36.66 -8.87 -12.23
N ASN A 4 -36.60 -9.83 -11.32
CA ASN A 4 -37.00 -9.61 -9.92
C ASN A 4 -35.72 -9.26 -9.11
N VAL A 5 -35.47 -7.97 -9.02
CA VAL A 5 -34.27 -7.42 -8.32
C VAL A 5 -34.17 -7.80 -6.85
N PHE A 6 -35.24 -8.28 -6.21
CA PHE A 6 -35.22 -8.72 -4.81
C PHE A 6 -34.79 -10.20 -4.63
N LEU A 7 -34.69 -10.95 -5.73
CA LEU A 7 -34.24 -12.35 -5.73
C LEU A 7 -32.85 -12.54 -6.32
N GLU A 8 -32.26 -11.50 -6.89
CA GLU A 8 -30.87 -11.52 -7.32
C GLU A 8 -30.00 -11.36 -6.07
N ASN A 9 -29.18 -12.37 -5.76
CA ASN A 9 -28.09 -12.19 -4.82
C ASN A 9 -27.31 -10.97 -5.27
N GLY A 10 -27.11 -10.00 -4.38
CA GLY A 10 -26.37 -8.78 -4.70
C GLY A 10 -25.03 -9.18 -5.33
N LYS A 11 -24.67 -8.53 -6.44
CA LYS A 11 -23.35 -8.73 -7.05
C LYS A 11 -22.32 -8.38 -5.97
N GLU A 12 -21.50 -9.31 -5.58
CA GLU A 12 -20.32 -8.99 -4.77
C GLU A 12 -19.34 -8.22 -5.67
N PHE A 13 -19.05 -6.99 -5.28
CA PHE A 13 -18.06 -6.16 -5.95
C PHE A 13 -16.70 -6.40 -5.28
N ASP A 14 -15.67 -6.54 -6.10
CA ASP A 14 -14.29 -6.52 -5.61
C ASP A 14 -13.64 -5.15 -5.86
N LEU A 15 -12.40 -4.99 -5.40
CA LEU A 15 -11.69 -3.71 -5.52
C LEU A 15 -11.50 -3.31 -7.00
N SER A 16 -11.34 -4.24 -7.91
CA SER A 16 -11.14 -3.98 -9.34
C SER A 16 -12.34 -3.33 -10.00
N ASP A 17 -13.55 -3.66 -9.55
CA ASP A 17 -14.78 -3.06 -10.10
C ASP A 17 -14.81 -1.53 -9.89
N PHE A 18 -14.11 -1.01 -8.88
CA PHE A 18 -14.07 0.42 -8.53
C PHE A 18 -12.89 1.17 -9.15
N MET A 19 -11.88 0.44 -9.69
CA MET A 19 -10.68 1.06 -10.24
C MET A 19 -10.79 1.37 -11.74
N GLU A 20 -11.91 1.04 -12.38
CA GLU A 20 -12.14 1.30 -13.79
C GLU A 20 -12.97 2.58 -13.97
N PHE A 21 -12.35 3.64 -14.49
CA PHE A 21 -12.99 4.92 -14.74
C PHE A 21 -13.52 5.02 -16.18
N GLY A 22 -14.69 5.64 -16.35
CA GLY A 22 -15.19 6.03 -17.66
C GLY A 22 -15.87 4.93 -18.50
N LYS A 23 -16.13 3.73 -17.97
CA LYS A 23 -16.78 2.64 -18.71
C LYS A 23 -18.26 2.89 -19.05
N GLU A 24 -18.95 3.79 -18.36
CA GLU A 24 -20.38 4.03 -18.52
C GLU A 24 -20.71 5.38 -19.15
N GLU A 25 -19.85 5.92 -20.01
CA GLU A 25 -20.06 7.21 -20.70
C GLU A 25 -20.37 8.39 -19.75
N ARG A 26 -20.01 8.27 -18.45
CA ARG A 26 -20.14 9.37 -17.51
C ARG A 26 -18.90 10.24 -17.53
N GLU A 27 -19.11 11.54 -17.62
CA GLU A 27 -18.02 12.51 -17.50
C GLU A 27 -17.48 12.50 -16.07
N ILE A 28 -16.13 12.51 -15.95
CA ILE A 28 -15.41 12.67 -14.69
C ILE A 28 -14.54 13.92 -14.76
N LEU A 29 -14.24 14.54 -13.61
CA LEU A 29 -13.40 15.75 -13.56
C LEU A 29 -11.91 15.48 -13.85
N GLY A 30 -11.53 14.23 -13.98
CA GLY A 30 -10.17 13.78 -14.22
C GLY A 30 -9.78 12.61 -13.31
N SER A 31 -8.56 12.12 -13.49
CA SER A 31 -8.00 10.99 -12.74
C SER A 31 -7.17 11.41 -11.53
N GLU A 32 -7.02 12.70 -11.26
CA GLU A 32 -6.20 13.22 -10.17
C GLU A 32 -7.03 14.06 -9.21
N ILE A 33 -6.70 13.97 -7.92
CA ILE A 33 -7.28 14.84 -6.88
C ILE A 33 -6.15 15.52 -6.10
N PRO A 34 -6.39 16.71 -5.51
CA PRO A 34 -5.42 17.33 -4.61
C PRO A 34 -5.12 16.44 -3.40
N ILE A 35 -3.87 16.36 -2.99
CA ILE A 35 -3.42 15.59 -1.81
C ILE A 35 -4.25 15.89 -0.55
N MET A 36 -4.72 17.13 -0.40
CA MET A 36 -5.58 17.52 0.73
C MET A 36 -6.86 16.68 0.80
N VAL A 37 -7.47 16.34 -0.34
CA VAL A 37 -8.71 15.52 -0.36
C VAL A 37 -8.43 14.11 0.12
N TYR A 38 -7.32 13.53 -0.35
CA TYR A 38 -6.84 12.23 0.11
C TYR A 38 -6.63 12.23 1.65
N ARG A 39 -5.85 13.18 2.15
CA ARG A 39 -5.55 13.29 3.60
C ARG A 39 -6.79 13.57 4.45
N LEU A 40 -7.71 14.38 3.94
CA LEU A 40 -8.96 14.64 4.66
C LEU A 40 -9.75 13.35 4.86
N MET A 41 -9.84 12.52 3.82
CA MET A 41 -10.49 11.21 3.91
C MET A 41 -9.72 10.27 4.85
N GLU A 42 -8.43 10.15 4.67
CA GLU A 42 -7.58 9.25 5.45
C GLU A 42 -7.65 9.58 6.95
N PHE A 43 -7.34 10.83 7.31
CA PHE A 43 -7.25 11.21 8.73
C PHE A 43 -8.63 11.25 9.40
N SER A 44 -9.70 11.64 8.71
CA SER A 44 -11.05 11.57 9.29
C SER A 44 -11.51 10.13 9.53
N LEU A 45 -11.19 9.19 8.62
CA LEU A 45 -11.46 7.77 8.84
C LEU A 45 -10.65 7.21 10.00
N ARG A 46 -9.37 7.58 10.08
CA ARG A 46 -8.47 7.19 11.17
C ARG A 46 -9.03 7.61 12.53
N GLU A 47 -9.42 8.88 12.67
CA GLU A 47 -10.01 9.41 13.92
C GLU A 47 -11.30 8.69 14.30
N GLU A 48 -12.18 8.45 13.34
CA GLU A 48 -13.46 7.78 13.58
C GLU A 48 -13.27 6.31 14.00
N ILE A 49 -12.33 5.59 13.39
CA ILE A 49 -12.03 4.22 13.78
C ILE A 49 -11.39 4.18 15.17
N ILE A 50 -10.47 5.09 15.48
CA ILE A 50 -9.87 5.19 16.82
C ILE A 50 -10.95 5.44 17.86
N SER A 51 -11.87 6.37 17.59
CA SER A 51 -12.96 6.72 18.50
C SER A 51 -13.89 5.54 18.80
N LYS A 52 -14.17 4.69 17.82
CA LYS A 52 -15.11 3.57 17.95
C LYS A 52 -14.48 2.26 18.38
N CYS A 53 -13.27 2.00 17.91
CA CYS A 53 -12.66 0.67 17.99
C CYS A 53 -11.31 0.67 18.72
N GLY A 54 -10.76 1.84 19.03
CA GLY A 54 -9.42 1.97 19.60
C GLY A 54 -8.29 1.98 18.56
N LYS A 55 -7.11 2.42 18.99
CA LYS A 55 -5.95 2.65 18.14
C LYS A 55 -5.39 1.36 17.53
N GLU A 56 -5.28 0.30 18.31
CA GLU A 56 -4.77 -1.00 17.83
C GLU A 56 -5.61 -1.52 16.67
N LYS A 57 -6.94 -1.37 16.77
CA LYS A 57 -7.83 -1.82 15.70
C LYS A 57 -7.77 -0.92 14.48
N GLN A 58 -7.52 0.38 14.64
CA GLN A 58 -7.27 1.29 13.53
C GLN A 58 -6.01 0.87 12.77
N ILE A 59 -4.91 0.59 13.46
CA ILE A 59 -3.65 0.13 12.86
C ILE A 59 -3.87 -1.16 12.07
N GLU A 60 -4.55 -2.15 12.66
CA GLU A 60 -4.88 -3.42 12.01
C GLU A 60 -5.70 -3.19 10.72
N ILE A 61 -6.76 -2.38 10.79
CA ILE A 61 -7.63 -2.09 9.64
C ILE A 61 -6.85 -1.42 8.52
N PHE A 62 -6.01 -0.43 8.85
CA PHE A 62 -5.20 0.28 7.84
C PHE A 62 -4.18 -0.64 7.19
N ARG A 63 -3.49 -1.49 7.95
CA ARG A 63 -2.57 -2.50 7.41
C ARG A 63 -3.28 -3.48 6.47
N GLU A 64 -4.44 -3.97 6.86
CA GLU A 64 -5.19 -4.90 6.02
C GLU A 64 -5.76 -4.23 4.76
N ALA A 65 -6.23 -2.99 4.85
CA ALA A 65 -6.65 -2.20 3.70
C ALA A 65 -5.47 -1.96 2.74
N GLY A 66 -4.33 -1.53 3.28
CA GLY A 66 -3.10 -1.37 2.51
C GLY A 66 -2.65 -2.67 1.85
N ARG A 67 -2.70 -3.80 2.55
CA ARG A 67 -2.36 -5.12 1.98
C ARG A 67 -3.23 -5.46 0.77
N ARG A 68 -4.53 -5.22 0.84
CA ARG A 68 -5.44 -5.42 -0.31
C ARG A 68 -5.07 -4.54 -1.48
N ALA A 69 -4.81 -3.25 -1.23
CA ALA A 69 -4.39 -2.31 -2.26
C ALA A 69 -3.04 -2.69 -2.89
N GLY A 70 -2.05 -3.07 -2.07
CA GLY A 70 -0.75 -3.52 -2.54
C GLY A 70 -0.84 -4.78 -3.40
N THR A 71 -1.67 -5.74 -2.99
CA THR A 71 -1.92 -6.94 -3.80
C THR A 71 -2.56 -6.59 -5.14
N TYR A 72 -3.54 -5.67 -5.13
CA TYR A 72 -4.17 -5.18 -6.37
C TYR A 72 -3.16 -4.52 -7.31
N ILE A 73 -2.33 -3.59 -6.79
CA ILE A 73 -1.27 -2.91 -7.58
C ILE A 73 -0.32 -3.94 -8.18
N ALA A 74 0.15 -4.90 -7.39
CA ALA A 74 1.05 -5.93 -7.84
C ALA A 74 0.47 -6.75 -9.00
N GLN A 75 -0.78 -7.18 -8.87
CA GLN A 75 -1.42 -8.07 -9.84
C GLN A 75 -1.88 -7.37 -11.13
N HIS A 76 -2.19 -6.06 -11.08
CA HIS A 76 -2.80 -5.35 -12.20
C HIS A 76 -1.89 -4.29 -12.84
N MET A 77 -0.83 -3.87 -12.13
CA MET A 77 -0.01 -2.73 -12.55
C MET A 77 1.49 -3.06 -12.64
N LEU A 78 1.91 -4.25 -12.19
CA LEU A 78 3.32 -4.68 -12.18
C LEU A 78 3.49 -6.03 -12.88
N ASP A 79 4.66 -6.24 -13.47
CA ASP A 79 5.06 -7.53 -14.04
C ASP A 79 5.78 -8.36 -12.96
N LEU A 80 5.06 -9.34 -12.40
CA LEU A 80 5.57 -10.21 -11.35
C LEU A 80 6.57 -11.27 -11.84
N SER A 81 6.80 -11.37 -13.16
CA SER A 81 7.76 -12.29 -13.75
C SER A 81 9.18 -11.72 -13.86
N LEU A 82 9.34 -10.42 -13.61
CA LEU A 82 10.64 -9.75 -13.70
C LEU A 82 11.60 -10.21 -12.59
N PRO A 83 12.92 -10.24 -12.88
CA PRO A 83 13.94 -10.36 -11.83
C PRO A 83 13.80 -9.25 -10.78
N PHE A 84 14.21 -9.53 -9.54
CA PHE A 84 13.96 -8.62 -8.40
C PHE A 84 14.36 -7.16 -8.65
N ASN A 85 15.56 -6.92 -9.19
CA ASN A 85 16.02 -5.54 -9.43
C ASN A 85 15.18 -4.80 -10.48
N GLU A 86 14.73 -5.49 -11.51
CA GLU A 86 13.86 -4.93 -12.55
C GLU A 86 12.43 -4.70 -12.01
N PHE A 87 11.93 -5.65 -11.21
CA PHE A 87 10.66 -5.49 -10.50
C PHE A 87 10.68 -4.29 -9.56
N ILE A 88 11.74 -4.12 -8.76
CA ILE A 88 11.89 -2.95 -7.88
C ILE A 88 11.97 -1.65 -8.69
N ALA A 89 12.68 -1.62 -9.80
CA ALA A 89 12.73 -0.43 -10.66
C ALA A 89 11.34 -0.08 -11.23
N GLN A 90 10.57 -1.07 -11.65
CA GLN A 90 9.19 -0.87 -12.09
C GLN A 90 8.30 -0.38 -10.94
N LEU A 91 8.41 -0.98 -9.76
CA LEU A 91 7.67 -0.57 -8.57
C LEU A 91 7.97 0.89 -8.20
N GLN A 92 9.26 1.28 -8.18
CA GLN A 92 9.67 2.67 -7.91
C GLN A 92 9.01 3.65 -8.88
N ALA A 93 9.09 3.37 -10.18
CA ALA A 93 8.48 4.21 -11.21
C ALA A 93 6.95 4.31 -11.03
N ARG A 94 6.29 3.22 -10.69
CA ARG A 94 4.83 3.19 -10.50
C ARG A 94 4.39 3.96 -9.26
N ILE A 95 5.08 3.82 -8.13
CA ILE A 95 4.79 4.57 -6.89
C ILE A 95 4.96 6.08 -7.11
N GLU A 96 6.02 6.49 -7.83
CA GLU A 96 6.27 7.89 -8.17
C GLU A 96 5.21 8.44 -9.15
N GLU A 97 4.84 7.68 -10.19
CA GLU A 97 3.78 8.05 -11.14
C GLU A 97 2.44 8.26 -10.43
N MET A 98 2.10 7.39 -9.48
CA MET A 98 0.88 7.53 -8.66
C MET A 98 0.98 8.64 -7.61
N LYS A 99 2.11 9.33 -7.51
CA LYS A 99 2.36 10.41 -6.53
C LYS A 99 2.21 9.96 -5.07
N MET A 100 2.49 8.70 -4.81
CA MET A 100 2.46 8.14 -3.46
C MET A 100 3.74 8.46 -2.68
N GLY A 101 4.87 8.61 -3.38
CA GLY A 101 6.17 8.95 -2.80
C GLY A 101 7.32 8.50 -3.69
N ILE A 102 8.54 8.67 -3.20
CA ILE A 102 9.77 8.24 -3.88
C ILE A 102 10.34 7.05 -3.11
N LEU A 103 10.08 5.84 -3.61
CA LEU A 103 10.53 4.59 -3.02
C LEU A 103 12.00 4.32 -3.36
N ARG A 104 12.78 3.83 -2.38
CA ARG A 104 14.16 3.35 -2.60
C ARG A 104 14.45 2.12 -1.75
N VAL A 105 15.32 1.25 -2.26
CA VAL A 105 15.92 0.17 -1.47
C VAL A 105 17.14 0.74 -0.77
N GLU A 106 17.14 0.74 0.56
CA GLU A 106 18.27 1.18 1.37
C GLU A 106 19.22 0.02 1.69
N ALA A 107 18.65 -1.14 2.00
CA ALA A 107 19.44 -2.35 2.28
C ALA A 107 18.67 -3.61 1.91
N GLN A 108 19.39 -4.64 1.53
CA GLN A 108 18.87 -5.97 1.23
C GLN A 108 19.77 -7.04 1.83
N ASP A 109 19.18 -7.99 2.53
CA ASP A 109 19.84 -9.21 3.02
C ASP A 109 19.04 -10.42 2.56
N GLY A 110 19.50 -11.02 1.47
CA GLY A 110 18.84 -12.20 0.89
C GLY A 110 18.92 -13.43 1.78
N LYS A 111 20.00 -13.57 2.61
CA LYS A 111 20.14 -14.69 3.55
C LYS A 111 19.20 -14.56 4.74
N ALA A 112 19.03 -13.35 5.26
CA ALA A 112 18.09 -13.06 6.35
C ALA A 112 16.67 -12.83 5.85
N LYS A 113 16.43 -12.82 4.53
CA LYS A 113 15.12 -12.51 3.92
C LYS A 113 14.54 -11.18 4.39
N LYS A 114 15.42 -10.18 4.46
CA LYS A 114 15.10 -8.83 4.96
C LYS A 114 15.39 -7.79 3.90
N LEU A 115 14.51 -6.81 3.84
CA LEU A 115 14.62 -5.66 2.95
C LEU A 115 14.32 -4.40 3.74
N ILE A 116 15.12 -3.36 3.56
CA ILE A 116 14.86 -2.02 4.08
C ILE A 116 14.50 -1.12 2.91
N LEU A 117 13.29 -0.59 2.96
CA LEU A 117 12.79 0.38 2.00
C LEU A 117 12.66 1.75 2.65
N THR A 118 12.90 2.80 1.88
CA THR A 118 12.58 4.17 2.29
C THR A 118 11.62 4.80 1.30
N VAL A 119 10.71 5.63 1.82
CA VAL A 119 9.81 6.46 1.03
C VAL A 119 10.04 7.91 1.46
N SER A 120 10.46 8.76 0.52
CA SER A 120 10.50 10.20 0.70
C SER A 120 9.32 10.85 -0.01
N GLU A 121 8.94 12.06 0.41
CA GLU A 121 7.77 12.78 -0.10
C GLU A 121 6.47 11.96 -0.03
N ASP A 122 6.39 11.13 0.98
CA ASP A 122 5.30 10.21 1.27
C ASP A 122 3.94 10.95 1.36
N ALA A 123 2.94 10.45 0.65
CA ALA A 123 1.62 11.07 0.55
C ALA A 123 0.89 11.08 1.89
N ASP A 124 1.07 10.04 2.72
CA ASP A 124 0.38 9.91 4.00
C ASP A 124 0.88 10.93 5.01
N CYS A 125 2.19 11.12 5.11
CA CYS A 125 2.75 11.82 6.27
C CYS A 125 3.66 13.02 5.98
N SER A 126 4.14 13.26 4.75
CA SER A 126 5.04 14.38 4.49
C SER A 126 4.41 15.73 4.82
N GLY A 127 5.01 16.47 5.73
CA GLY A 127 4.55 17.80 6.15
C GLY A 127 3.44 17.80 7.21
N ILE A 128 3.05 16.65 7.78
CA ILE A 128 2.17 16.64 8.96
C ILE A 128 2.92 17.12 10.21
N PRO A 129 2.21 17.54 11.28
CA PRO A 129 2.84 17.83 12.56
C PRO A 129 3.63 16.65 13.12
N LEU A 130 4.61 16.93 13.98
CA LEU A 130 5.29 15.86 14.73
C LEU A 130 4.34 15.27 15.75
N LEU A 131 4.12 13.97 15.66
CA LEU A 131 3.17 13.23 16.50
C LEU A 131 3.88 12.37 17.56
N GLY A 132 5.20 12.17 17.41
CA GLY A 132 5.98 11.29 18.27
C GLY A 132 5.79 9.80 18.01
N GLU A 133 5.12 9.44 16.93
CA GLU A 133 4.82 8.07 16.55
C GLU A 133 4.82 7.89 15.02
N THR A 134 4.95 6.64 14.57
CA THR A 134 4.80 6.26 13.16
C THR A 134 3.31 6.21 12.81
N VAL A 135 2.97 6.64 11.57
CA VAL A 135 1.56 6.74 11.15
C VAL A 135 1.24 6.06 9.82
N CYS A 136 2.24 5.68 9.02
CA CYS A 136 2.05 5.13 7.68
C CYS A 136 1.65 3.64 7.73
N ASN A 137 0.61 3.33 8.55
CA ASN A 137 0.15 1.95 8.72
C ASN A 137 -0.46 1.37 7.45
N TYR A 138 -1.02 2.21 6.59
CA TYR A 138 -1.51 1.79 5.28
C TYR A 138 -0.36 1.36 4.38
N ASP A 139 0.75 2.10 4.36
CA ASP A 139 1.94 1.77 3.58
C ASP A 139 2.64 0.51 4.08
N GLU A 140 2.64 0.23 5.40
CA GLU A 140 3.09 -1.05 5.92
C GLU A 140 2.34 -2.21 5.25
N GLY A 141 1.01 -2.09 5.15
CA GLY A 141 0.17 -3.06 4.46
C GLY A 141 0.44 -3.12 2.96
N LEU A 142 0.49 -1.97 2.30
CA LEU A 142 0.70 -1.83 0.86
C LEU A 142 2.01 -2.51 0.42
N ILE A 143 3.12 -2.17 1.07
CA ILE A 143 4.43 -2.76 0.81
C ILE A 143 4.40 -4.28 1.05
N ALA A 144 3.80 -4.70 2.16
CA ALA A 144 3.67 -6.12 2.47
C ALA A 144 2.83 -6.87 1.42
N GLY A 145 1.73 -6.28 0.94
CA GLY A 145 0.87 -6.83 -0.09
C GLY A 145 1.58 -6.99 -1.42
N ILE A 146 2.29 -5.95 -1.87
CA ILE A 146 3.07 -5.96 -3.12
C ILE A 146 4.14 -7.05 -3.09
N LEU A 147 4.96 -7.08 -2.04
CA LEU A 147 6.07 -8.01 -1.95
C LEU A 147 5.61 -9.45 -1.70
N SER A 148 4.49 -9.65 -1.00
CA SER A 148 3.89 -10.98 -0.88
C SER A 148 3.40 -11.51 -2.23
N ALA A 149 2.77 -10.68 -3.04
CA ALA A 149 2.30 -11.07 -4.37
C ALA A 149 3.47 -11.38 -5.31
N TYR A 150 4.55 -10.58 -5.27
CA TYR A 150 5.73 -10.79 -6.07
C TYR A 150 6.48 -12.08 -5.68
N SER A 151 6.75 -12.27 -4.39
CA SER A 151 7.58 -13.39 -3.91
C SER A 151 6.80 -14.70 -3.73
N ASN A 152 5.47 -14.64 -3.80
CA ASN A 152 4.58 -15.74 -3.42
C ASN A 152 4.82 -16.27 -1.99
N VAL A 153 5.35 -15.41 -1.11
CA VAL A 153 5.61 -15.68 0.30
C VAL A 153 4.98 -14.57 1.14
N ALA A 154 4.33 -14.92 2.23
CA ALA A 154 3.76 -13.92 3.13
C ALA A 154 4.86 -12.99 3.69
N CYS A 155 4.71 -11.69 3.45
CA CYS A 155 5.62 -10.66 3.94
C CYS A 155 4.92 -9.78 4.97
N GLN A 156 5.72 -9.22 5.88
CA GLN A 156 5.32 -8.17 6.80
C GLN A 156 6.24 -6.97 6.59
N ALA A 157 5.68 -5.77 6.59
CA ALA A 157 6.43 -4.53 6.66
C ALA A 157 6.07 -3.79 7.94
N VAL A 158 7.07 -3.19 8.56
CA VAL A 158 6.92 -2.38 9.79
C VAL A 158 7.67 -1.07 9.60
N GLU A 159 6.97 0.03 9.77
CA GLU A 159 7.57 1.36 9.76
C GLU A 159 8.43 1.56 11.01
N VAL A 160 9.70 1.92 10.80
CA VAL A 160 10.67 2.14 11.89
C VAL A 160 11.10 3.59 12.03
N ASP A 161 10.99 4.38 10.96
CA ASP A 161 11.16 5.83 10.96
C ASP A 161 10.00 6.46 10.15
N CYS A 162 9.54 7.63 10.58
CA CYS A 162 8.42 8.34 9.99
C CYS A 162 8.61 9.86 10.08
N TRP A 163 7.99 10.61 9.19
CA TRP A 163 7.89 12.06 9.36
C TRP A 163 7.23 12.43 10.70
N GLY A 164 6.20 11.69 11.09
CA GLY A 164 5.53 11.87 12.39
C GLY A 164 6.45 11.75 13.59
N THR A 165 7.56 11.01 13.50
CA THR A 165 8.62 10.90 14.52
C THR A 165 9.75 11.92 14.34
N GLY A 166 9.73 12.73 13.29
CA GLY A 166 10.76 13.73 12.97
C GLY A 166 11.81 13.26 11.97
N SER A 167 11.68 12.09 11.38
CA SER A 167 12.54 11.61 10.31
C SER A 167 12.19 12.29 8.98
N ARG A 168 13.17 12.39 8.06
CA ARG A 168 12.96 13.00 6.73
C ARG A 168 12.40 12.03 5.71
N VAL A 169 12.42 10.75 6.01
CA VAL A 169 11.89 9.67 5.17
C VAL A 169 11.14 8.68 6.04
N CYS A 170 10.14 8.02 5.49
CA CYS A 170 9.57 6.83 6.08
C CYS A 170 10.46 5.65 5.77
N ARG A 171 10.80 4.85 6.76
CA ARG A 171 11.62 3.65 6.60
C ARG A 171 10.86 2.43 7.04
N PHE A 172 10.80 1.45 6.16
CA PHE A 172 10.07 0.21 6.36
C PHE A 172 11.02 -0.97 6.38
N ARG A 173 10.96 -1.75 7.46
CA ARG A 173 11.63 -3.04 7.54
C ARG A 173 10.66 -4.11 7.06
N VAL A 174 11.05 -4.82 6.00
CA VAL A 174 10.26 -5.91 5.42
C VAL A 174 10.93 -7.24 5.72
N GLU A 175 10.14 -8.21 6.15
CA GLU A 175 10.58 -9.56 6.46
C GLU A 175 9.59 -10.57 5.89
N ALA A 176 10.10 -11.68 5.33
CA ALA A 176 9.28 -12.82 4.96
C ALA A 176 8.86 -13.57 6.23
N LEU A 177 7.58 -13.91 6.35
CA LEU A 177 7.02 -14.62 7.50
C LEU A 177 7.31 -16.11 7.45
N GLU A 178 7.49 -16.68 6.25
CA GLU A 178 7.86 -18.07 6.04
C GLU A 178 9.32 -18.18 5.60
N LYS A 179 10.04 -19.12 6.20
CA LYS A 179 11.48 -19.29 5.93
C LYS A 179 11.79 -20.01 4.61
N GLU A 180 10.79 -20.62 3.96
CA GLU A 180 10.94 -21.34 2.70
C GLU A 180 10.27 -20.59 1.57
N GLY A 181 11.01 -20.20 0.53
CA GLY A 181 10.45 -19.63 -0.71
C GLY A 181 11.02 -18.30 -1.22
N TRP A 182 11.67 -17.50 -0.39
CA TRP A 182 12.34 -16.29 -0.88
C TRP A 182 13.60 -16.65 -1.67
N GLN A 183 13.60 -16.40 -2.96
CA GLN A 183 14.82 -16.45 -3.79
C GLN A 183 15.23 -15.01 -4.11
N ALA A 184 16.27 -14.53 -3.46
CA ALA A 184 16.98 -13.35 -3.93
C ALA A 184 17.88 -13.82 -5.08
N ASP A 185 17.54 -13.48 -6.31
CA ASP A 185 18.42 -13.67 -7.46
C ASP A 185 19.65 -12.78 -7.26
N GLY A 186 20.80 -13.39 -7.18
CA GLY A 186 22.07 -12.68 -7.36
C GLY A 186 23.16 -12.97 -6.33
N GLU A 187 23.95 -14.01 -6.56
CA GLU A 187 25.40 -13.95 -6.41
C GLU A 187 26.06 -13.61 -7.74
#